data_473e9510b82470e4f52c00b5e45b87e0
#
_entry.id   473e9510b82470e4f52c00b5e45b87e0
#
_cell.length_a   1.000
_cell.length_b   1.000
_cell.length_c   1.000
_cell.angle_alpha   90.00
_cell.angle_beta   90.00
_cell.angle_gamma   90.00
#
_symmetry.space_group_name_H-M   'P 1'
#
loop_
_entity.id
_entity.type
_entity.pdbx_description
1 polymer ?
#
loop_
_entity_poly.entity_id
_entity_poly.type
_entity_poly.pdbx_seq_one_letter_code
_entity_poly.pdbx_strand_id
1 'polypeptide(L)'
;MYFYKYKELTYIDTNSDNQEVIKVINSIGFISVVSRTTKTKLAVPNESYLVTAGNTYDFKNTFANLVREPSWSPQARYLIIIKNIPTEDLKVIFDFLLKVHIINVIVMNESNSLLYSYNPFKNYSCGNRYDRIIEYGKCSESRNKNLYPYKLVTGLRNCTLRVKCVHWPPYGMDPVNNSLSMFGVEQYVLVVLGELENFKLDFSYSYDDSEKFTVIDKNLSVIGPLNTLQSGVNDLMIGGMLLTHQRVMVFDYIEGHLAFVEDVRFQVKKATAVSPWKNLYLEFSTVVWITLFFSFILYFLFFIVVIRPKDIGVLFLKMLAPMFLVSSKIKGSCFTRYLFIAWVWFAYLVNSYYQSSLVSLMADPVMSYQISNEKDIIKYNLKPCISDVMREFSLSVENSTFDRKQNKHCDKFLKSMRTVSRDGDKYTVTLHSVYAYNKHSFYDETGNPMIYTFNRPLSKIIYAIFMYKGFPLLERLRLHTLRLKENGLIQNYLGYLYWKNNLKYSFAENVRKSNIAIPWYVLMCGYSTSVVVFVIEILIEWVYNRTKYFSIPSQVIRHHQDIRAYNVDAPNE
;
A
#
# COMPACT_ATOMS: atom_id res chain seq x y z
N MET A 1 23.88 39.15 27.31
CA MET A 1 22.44 38.91 27.33
C MET A 1 22.20 37.40 27.41
N TYR A 2 21.60 36.91 28.47
CA TYR A 2 21.47 35.47 28.73
C TYR A 2 20.39 34.78 27.88
N PHE A 3 19.32 35.53 27.52
CA PHE A 3 18.16 35.00 26.82
C PHE A 3 17.96 35.72 25.48
N TYR A 4 17.12 35.12 24.63
CA TYR A 4 16.73 35.74 23.36
C TYR A 4 15.85 36.96 23.58
N LYS A 5 16.13 38.05 22.87
CA LYS A 5 15.27 39.25 22.89
C LYS A 5 13.90 38.89 22.26
N TYR A 6 12.81 39.42 22.86
CA TYR A 6 11.46 39.27 22.36
C TYR A 6 10.94 37.82 22.30
N LYS A 7 11.55 36.91 23.07
CA LYS A 7 11.15 35.52 23.18
C LYS A 7 10.64 35.19 24.59
N GLU A 8 9.86 34.14 24.71
CA GLU A 8 9.31 33.71 26.00
C GLU A 8 10.40 33.05 26.86
N LEU A 9 10.37 33.37 28.14
CA LEU A 9 11.19 32.76 29.17
C LEU A 9 10.29 31.97 30.12
N THR A 10 10.53 30.67 30.24
CA THR A 10 9.84 29.84 31.24
C THR A 10 10.61 29.90 32.55
N TYR A 11 9.98 30.42 33.58
CA TYR A 11 10.52 30.47 34.93
C TYR A 11 9.99 29.31 35.78
N ILE A 12 10.89 28.58 36.41
CA ILE A 12 10.57 27.45 37.29
C ILE A 12 11.27 27.67 38.62
N ASP A 13 10.46 27.78 39.67
CA ASP A 13 10.95 27.94 41.05
C ASP A 13 10.62 26.70 41.87
N THR A 14 11.59 26.19 42.59
CA THR A 14 11.41 25.08 43.54
C THR A 14 10.99 25.54 44.94
N ASN A 15 11.31 26.81 45.26
CA ASN A 15 11.03 27.41 46.57
C ASN A 15 10.08 28.62 46.37
N SER A 16 8.85 28.49 46.40
CA SER A 16 7.73 29.47 46.20
C SER A 16 7.95 30.94 46.66
N ASP A 17 9.15 31.34 47.09
CA ASP A 17 9.47 32.63 47.70
C ASP A 17 10.10 33.70 46.78
N ASN A 18 10.52 33.34 45.53
CA ASN A 18 11.31 34.24 44.68
C ASN A 18 10.49 35.14 43.73
N GLN A 19 9.40 35.75 44.21
CA GLN A 19 8.68 36.77 43.41
C GLN A 19 9.56 37.96 43.00
N GLU A 20 10.66 38.24 43.67
CA GLU A 20 11.59 39.30 43.34
C GLU A 20 12.30 39.06 42.00
N VAL A 21 12.65 37.81 41.68
CA VAL A 21 13.30 37.47 40.41
C VAL A 21 12.37 37.77 39.23
N ILE A 22 11.10 37.46 39.34
CA ILE A 22 10.10 37.76 38.32
C ILE A 22 9.94 39.27 38.14
N LYS A 23 9.89 40.03 39.23
CA LYS A 23 9.79 41.51 39.18
C LYS A 23 10.98 42.12 38.48
N VAL A 24 12.19 41.67 38.75
CA VAL A 24 13.42 42.13 38.11
C VAL A 24 13.42 41.81 36.62
N ILE A 25 13.03 40.61 36.22
CA ILE A 25 12.99 40.20 34.80
C ILE A 25 11.93 41.02 34.04
N ASN A 26 10.76 41.21 34.62
CA ASN A 26 9.70 41.99 34.00
C ASN A 26 10.07 43.47 33.87
N SER A 27 10.91 44.01 34.78
CA SER A 27 11.41 45.38 34.68
C SER A 27 12.35 45.63 33.49
N ILE A 28 12.94 44.56 32.91
CA ILE A 28 13.85 44.62 31.76
C ILE A 28 13.08 44.92 30.45
N GLY A 29 11.76 44.68 30.38
CA GLY A 29 10.88 45.09 29.28
C GLY A 29 11.06 44.36 27.93
N PHE A 30 12.06 43.48 27.76
CA PHE A 30 12.35 42.78 26.51
C PHE A 30 12.09 41.29 26.51
N ILE A 31 11.56 40.74 27.63
CA ILE A 31 11.38 39.32 27.83
C ILE A 31 10.01 39.11 28.44
N SER A 32 9.17 38.28 27.78
CA SER A 32 7.92 37.82 28.36
C SER A 32 8.17 36.64 29.26
N VAL A 33 7.79 36.75 30.53
CA VAL A 33 8.00 35.65 31.51
C VAL A 33 6.70 34.86 31.67
N VAL A 34 6.79 33.57 31.46
CA VAL A 34 5.71 32.62 31.78
C VAL A 34 6.12 31.86 33.04
N SER A 35 5.49 32.19 34.18
CA SER A 35 5.66 31.40 35.41
C SER A 35 4.75 30.19 35.37
N ARG A 36 5.33 29.01 35.54
CA ARG A 36 4.58 27.74 35.52
C ARG A 36 4.51 27.13 36.90
N THR A 37 3.31 27.05 37.42
CA THR A 37 3.00 26.37 38.68
C THR A 37 2.34 25.00 38.46
N THR A 38 1.83 24.73 37.26
CA THR A 38 1.11 23.48 36.93
C THR A 38 1.57 22.92 35.58
N LYS A 39 1.43 21.61 35.39
CA LYS A 39 1.70 20.94 34.11
C LYS A 39 0.81 21.51 33.02
N THR A 40 1.42 22.03 31.96
CA THR A 40 0.70 22.54 30.80
C THR A 40 0.64 21.47 29.73
N LYS A 41 -0.52 21.41 29.02
CA LYS A 41 -0.68 20.51 27.87
C LYS A 41 -0.20 21.13 26.55
N LEU A 42 0.45 22.28 26.58
CA LEU A 42 0.96 22.94 25.38
C LEU A 42 2.16 22.17 24.84
N ALA A 43 2.08 21.81 23.55
CA ALA A 43 3.14 21.08 22.84
C ALA A 43 4.20 22.01 22.19
N VAL A 44 4.08 23.33 22.38
CA VAL A 44 5.04 24.28 21.81
C VAL A 44 6.34 24.23 22.61
N PRO A 45 7.49 23.91 21.98
CA PRO A 45 8.78 23.89 22.67
C PRO A 45 9.15 25.28 23.21
N ASN A 46 9.60 25.32 24.46
CA ASN A 46 10.10 26.55 25.06
C ASN A 46 11.53 26.83 24.55
N GLU A 47 11.86 28.11 24.33
CA GLU A 47 13.16 28.52 23.82
C GLU A 47 14.17 28.88 24.93
N SER A 48 13.70 29.22 26.12
CA SER A 48 14.54 29.63 27.24
C SER A 48 13.96 29.22 28.58
N TYR A 49 14.81 28.78 29.48
CA TYR A 49 14.44 28.39 30.84
C TYR A 49 15.30 29.10 31.87
N LEU A 50 14.66 29.60 32.91
CA LEU A 50 15.28 30.00 34.15
C LEU A 50 14.78 29.09 35.27
N VAL A 51 15.70 28.35 35.88
CA VAL A 51 15.38 27.42 36.95
C VAL A 51 16.10 27.87 38.23
N THR A 52 15.36 28.06 39.31
CA THR A 52 15.91 28.37 40.62
C THR A 52 15.72 27.21 41.58
N ALA A 53 16.75 26.84 42.33
CA ALA A 53 16.70 25.74 43.27
C ALA A 53 17.49 26.06 44.54
N GLY A 54 17.02 25.55 45.67
CA GLY A 54 17.71 25.70 46.96
C GLY A 54 18.97 24.85 47.06
N ASN A 55 18.94 23.64 46.57
CA ASN A 55 20.02 22.67 46.58
C ASN A 55 19.98 21.72 45.37
N THR A 56 21.00 20.87 45.24
CA THR A 56 21.13 19.90 44.15
C THR A 56 20.00 18.86 44.11
N TYR A 57 19.47 18.49 45.26
CA TYR A 57 18.38 17.51 45.35
C TYR A 57 17.06 18.08 44.78
N ASP A 58 16.68 19.29 45.22
CA ASP A 58 15.49 19.99 44.74
C ASP A 58 15.55 20.25 43.23
N PHE A 59 16.74 20.64 42.76
CA PHE A 59 16.99 20.79 41.31
C PHE A 59 16.68 19.51 40.55
N LYS A 60 17.24 18.36 40.98
CA LYS A 60 17.00 17.07 40.29
C LYS A 60 15.55 16.67 40.26
N ASN A 61 14.83 16.82 41.37
CA ASN A 61 13.41 16.46 41.44
C ASN A 61 12.53 17.32 40.50
N THR A 62 12.78 18.63 40.51
CA THR A 62 12.04 19.57 39.66
C THR A 62 12.33 19.32 38.18
N PHE A 63 13.61 19.08 37.85
CA PHE A 63 14.04 18.82 36.51
C PHE A 63 13.52 17.48 35.97
N ALA A 64 13.46 16.43 36.79
CA ALA A 64 12.90 15.14 36.40
C ALA A 64 11.40 15.25 36.02
N ASN A 65 10.65 16.18 36.63
CA ASN A 65 9.28 16.48 36.26
C ASN A 65 9.20 17.31 34.96
N LEU A 66 10.09 18.29 34.80
CA LEU A 66 10.15 19.16 33.61
C LEU A 66 10.44 18.36 32.33
N VAL A 67 11.36 17.40 32.37
CA VAL A 67 11.73 16.54 31.23
C VAL A 67 10.53 15.75 30.68
N ARG A 68 9.53 15.49 31.52
CA ARG A 68 8.30 14.76 31.15
C ARG A 68 7.20 15.66 30.57
N GLU A 69 7.46 16.96 30.42
CA GLU A 69 6.48 17.88 29.84
C GLU A 69 6.58 17.91 28.31
N PRO A 70 5.44 17.95 27.58
CA PRO A 70 5.45 18.03 26.11
C PRO A 70 6.20 19.25 25.55
N SER A 71 6.16 20.37 26.28
CA SER A 71 6.80 21.64 25.90
C SER A 71 8.30 21.69 26.22
N TRP A 72 8.86 20.65 26.86
CA TRP A 72 10.26 20.62 27.19
C TRP A 72 11.15 20.54 25.95
N SER A 73 12.17 21.40 25.90
CA SER A 73 13.15 21.45 24.81
C SER A 73 14.57 21.41 25.36
N PRO A 74 15.35 20.34 25.14
CA PRO A 74 16.75 20.28 25.58
C PRO A 74 17.67 21.23 24.79
N GLN A 75 17.26 21.70 23.63
CA GLN A 75 18.02 22.66 22.80
C GLN A 75 17.89 24.10 23.28
N ALA A 76 16.93 24.39 24.16
CA ALA A 76 16.70 25.71 24.74
C ALA A 76 17.94 26.22 25.49
N ARG A 77 17.97 27.54 25.77
CA ARG A 77 18.95 28.13 26.68
C ARG A 77 18.52 27.98 28.11
N TYR A 78 19.37 27.39 28.94
CA TYR A 78 19.12 27.19 30.35
C TYR A 78 20.01 28.05 31.20
N LEU A 79 19.42 28.82 32.12
CA LEU A 79 20.10 29.43 33.26
C LEU A 79 19.57 28.78 34.52
N ILE A 80 20.43 28.07 35.20
CA ILE A 80 20.10 27.35 36.43
C ILE A 80 20.81 28.05 37.59
N ILE A 81 20.05 28.54 38.57
CA ILE A 81 20.55 29.25 39.74
C ILE A 81 20.31 28.34 40.93
N ILE A 82 21.39 27.97 41.64
CA ILE A 82 21.30 27.15 42.84
C ILE A 82 21.98 27.92 43.99
N LYS A 83 21.30 27.98 45.13
CA LYS A 83 21.70 28.79 46.26
C LYS A 83 23.10 28.45 46.76
N ASN A 84 23.39 27.15 46.96
CA ASN A 84 24.70 26.69 47.36
C ASN A 84 25.03 25.37 46.65
N ILE A 85 26.17 25.35 45.94
CA ILE A 85 26.64 24.18 45.22
C ILE A 85 28.00 23.76 45.80
N PRO A 86 28.07 22.64 46.51
CA PRO A 86 29.34 22.02 46.82
C PRO A 86 30.12 21.66 45.55
N THR A 87 31.43 21.77 45.57
CA THR A 87 32.27 21.50 44.38
C THR A 87 32.09 20.08 43.83
N GLU A 88 31.80 19.11 44.69
CA GLU A 88 31.51 17.72 44.30
C GLU A 88 30.18 17.57 43.56
N ASP A 89 29.17 18.39 43.92
CA ASP A 89 27.84 18.35 43.33
C ASP A 89 27.78 18.95 41.93
N LEU A 90 28.73 19.82 41.55
CA LEU A 90 28.80 20.36 40.18
C LEU A 90 28.89 19.24 39.14
N LYS A 91 29.68 18.22 39.37
CA LYS A 91 29.81 17.06 38.48
C LYS A 91 28.46 16.32 38.36
N VAL A 92 27.80 16.12 39.47
CA VAL A 92 26.50 15.41 39.53
C VAL A 92 25.42 16.18 38.78
N ILE A 93 25.45 17.52 38.83
CA ILE A 93 24.53 18.38 38.08
C ILE A 93 24.80 18.24 36.59
N PHE A 94 26.07 18.35 36.15
CA PHE A 94 26.40 18.28 34.73
C PHE A 94 26.24 16.89 34.12
N ASP A 95 26.50 15.81 34.88
CA ASP A 95 26.21 14.43 34.45
C ASP A 95 24.73 14.21 34.26
N PHE A 96 23.87 14.78 35.11
CA PHE A 96 22.44 14.75 34.95
C PHE A 96 21.98 15.54 33.71
N LEU A 97 22.51 16.75 33.50
CA LEU A 97 22.19 17.59 32.32
C LEU A 97 22.64 16.93 31.02
N LEU A 98 23.79 16.25 31.03
CA LEU A 98 24.27 15.49 29.87
C LEU A 98 23.34 14.32 29.55
N LYS A 99 22.87 13.59 30.56
CA LYS A 99 21.93 12.48 30.39
C LYS A 99 20.61 12.89 29.74
N VAL A 100 20.18 14.14 29.96
CA VAL A 100 18.95 14.70 29.33
C VAL A 100 19.26 15.57 28.10
N HIS A 101 20.47 15.49 27.57
CA HIS A 101 20.94 16.16 26.34
C HIS A 101 20.86 17.70 26.36
N ILE A 102 20.92 18.33 27.53
CA ILE A 102 20.93 19.79 27.64
C ILE A 102 22.36 20.30 27.45
N ILE A 103 22.60 20.98 26.34
CA ILE A 103 23.92 21.46 25.94
C ILE A 103 24.06 22.96 26.26
N ASN A 104 23.03 23.75 25.99
CA ASN A 104 23.07 25.21 26.14
C ASN A 104 22.70 25.63 27.57
N VAL A 105 23.62 25.42 28.50
CA VAL A 105 23.35 25.65 29.91
C VAL A 105 24.46 26.45 30.60
N ILE A 106 24.04 27.34 31.47
CA ILE A 106 24.85 28.02 32.48
C ILE A 106 24.28 27.65 33.85
N VAL A 107 25.14 27.18 34.73
CA VAL A 107 24.84 26.93 36.14
C VAL A 107 25.50 28.01 36.96
N MET A 108 24.71 28.74 37.71
CA MET A 108 25.17 29.79 38.62
C MET A 108 25.07 29.32 40.07
N ASN A 109 26.16 29.41 40.79
CA ASN A 109 26.14 29.27 42.23
C ASN A 109 25.90 30.65 42.85
N GLU A 110 24.73 30.82 43.51
CA GLU A 110 24.32 32.11 44.04
C GLU A 110 25.25 32.62 45.14
N SER A 111 25.77 31.74 46.00
CA SER A 111 26.61 32.10 47.13
C SER A 111 27.93 32.80 46.77
N ASN A 112 28.54 32.44 45.64
CA ASN A 112 29.79 33.02 45.16
C ASN A 112 29.67 33.74 43.82
N SER A 113 28.48 33.75 43.22
CA SER A 113 28.16 34.32 41.90
C SER A 113 29.01 33.79 40.72
N LEU A 114 29.58 32.57 40.86
CA LEU A 114 30.35 31.93 39.80
C LEU A 114 29.46 31.23 38.80
N LEU A 115 29.87 31.32 37.54
CA LEU A 115 29.16 30.73 36.39
C LEU A 115 29.92 29.54 35.84
N TYR A 116 29.22 28.44 35.66
CA TYR A 116 29.76 27.17 35.19
C TYR A 116 29.01 26.69 33.94
N SER A 117 29.76 26.02 33.05
CA SER A 117 29.19 25.34 31.87
C SER A 117 30.05 24.13 31.51
N TYR A 118 29.70 23.42 30.47
CA TYR A 118 30.47 22.32 29.94
C TYR A 118 30.35 22.23 28.42
N ASN A 119 31.26 21.47 27.76
CA ASN A 119 31.20 21.20 26.34
C ASN A 119 31.39 19.69 26.09
N PRO A 120 30.31 18.95 25.72
CA PRO A 120 30.39 17.51 25.50
C PRO A 120 30.96 17.12 24.14
N PHE A 121 31.28 18.08 23.26
CA PHE A 121 31.80 17.83 21.90
C PHE A 121 33.29 18.14 21.79
N LYS A 122 33.92 18.60 22.85
CA LYS A 122 35.34 18.88 22.85
C LYS A 122 36.12 17.58 22.80
N ASN A 123 37.28 17.57 22.12
CA ASN A 123 38.18 16.42 22.03
C ASN A 123 37.48 15.12 21.51
N TYR A 124 36.57 15.26 20.52
CA TYR A 124 35.86 14.13 19.92
C TYR A 124 35.03 13.30 20.91
N SER A 125 34.49 13.92 21.94
CA SER A 125 33.69 13.23 22.98
C SER A 125 32.27 12.83 22.50
N CYS A 126 31.88 13.18 21.29
CA CYS A 126 30.64 12.74 20.62
C CYS A 126 29.32 13.04 21.36
N GLY A 127 29.32 13.98 22.29
CA GLY A 127 28.15 14.31 23.10
C GLY A 127 27.88 13.36 24.26
N ASN A 128 28.70 12.31 24.46
CA ASN A 128 28.46 11.28 25.47
C ASN A 128 29.21 11.55 26.80
N ARG A 129 30.19 12.40 26.77
CA ARG A 129 31.03 12.77 27.96
C ARG A 129 31.58 14.17 27.77
N TYR A 130 32.02 14.78 28.86
CA TYR A 130 32.78 16.04 28.85
C TYR A 130 34.09 15.86 29.63
N ASP A 131 35.14 16.61 29.25
CA ASP A 131 36.46 16.49 29.85
C ASP A 131 36.55 17.30 31.17
N ARG A 132 36.00 18.51 31.14
CA ARG A 132 36.06 19.43 32.29
C ARG A 132 34.85 20.37 32.32
N ILE A 133 34.54 20.84 33.51
CA ILE A 133 33.61 21.93 33.75
C ILE A 133 34.34 23.25 33.42
N ILE A 134 33.67 24.12 32.68
CA ILE A 134 34.20 25.42 32.25
C ILE A 134 33.68 26.45 33.23
N GLU A 135 34.59 27.15 33.91
CA GLU A 135 34.27 28.28 34.77
C GLU A 135 34.42 29.59 33.96
N TYR A 136 33.36 30.40 33.91
CA TYR A 136 33.34 31.69 33.24
C TYR A 136 33.75 32.88 34.15
N GLY A 137 33.94 32.64 35.46
CA GLY A 137 34.16 33.65 36.47
C GLY A 137 32.88 34.21 37.06
N LYS A 138 32.98 35.35 37.76
CA LYS A 138 31.85 35.97 38.42
C LYS A 138 30.86 36.59 37.40
N CYS A 139 29.57 36.55 37.73
CA CYS A 139 28.50 37.12 36.90
C CYS A 139 28.75 38.56 36.53
N SER A 140 29.30 39.40 37.42
CA SER A 140 29.64 40.78 37.19
C SER A 140 30.71 41.00 36.12
N GLU A 141 31.65 40.09 35.96
CA GLU A 141 32.78 40.14 35.02
C GLU A 141 32.43 39.54 33.66
N SER A 142 31.29 38.89 33.57
CA SER A 142 30.86 38.15 32.36
C SER A 142 29.96 38.93 31.41
N ARG A 143 29.73 40.24 31.65
CA ARG A 143 28.81 41.09 30.86
C ARG A 143 29.09 41.07 29.36
N ASN A 144 30.32 41.01 28.91
CA ASN A 144 30.73 41.04 27.50
C ASN A 144 31.10 39.67 26.94
N LYS A 145 30.96 38.57 27.71
CA LYS A 145 31.25 37.22 27.23
C LYS A 145 30.01 36.59 26.62
N ASN A 146 30.20 35.86 25.50
CA ASN A 146 29.15 34.99 24.97
C ASN A 146 29.05 33.74 25.87
N LEU A 147 28.00 33.69 26.66
CA LEU A 147 27.79 32.59 27.64
C LEU A 147 27.21 31.31 26.99
N TYR A 148 26.64 31.44 25.82
CA TYR A 148 26.12 30.31 25.03
C TYR A 148 26.85 30.21 23.68
N PRO A 149 28.17 29.95 23.67
CA PRO A 149 28.90 29.76 22.43
C PRO A 149 28.38 28.52 21.72
N TYR A 150 28.43 28.55 20.38
CA TYR A 150 28.12 27.36 19.60
C TYR A 150 29.17 26.27 19.89
N LYS A 151 28.74 25.17 20.52
CA LYS A 151 29.65 24.15 21.07
C LYS A 151 30.06 23.09 20.03
N LEU A 152 29.32 22.97 18.93
CA LEU A 152 29.54 21.95 17.90
C LEU A 152 30.21 22.56 16.64
N VAL A 153 31.29 23.31 16.84
CA VAL A 153 31.99 24.03 15.74
C VAL A 153 32.58 23.07 14.71
N THR A 154 33.08 21.93 15.16
CA THR A 154 33.77 20.96 14.29
C THR A 154 32.89 19.80 13.82
N GLY A 155 31.57 19.87 14.04
CA GLY A 155 30.66 18.75 13.78
C GLY A 155 30.92 17.56 14.72
N LEU A 156 30.31 16.43 14.40
CA LEU A 156 30.50 15.15 15.10
C LEU A 156 31.63 14.33 14.45
N ARG A 157 32.78 14.95 14.18
CA ARG A 157 33.90 14.32 13.48
C ARG A 157 34.27 12.96 14.09
N ASN A 158 34.29 11.93 13.22
CA ASN A 158 34.62 10.55 13.56
C ASN A 158 33.69 9.87 14.59
N CYS A 159 32.59 10.51 14.99
CA CYS A 159 31.59 9.87 15.83
C CYS A 159 30.78 8.87 15.02
N THR A 160 30.48 7.73 15.61
CA THR A 160 29.59 6.73 15.01
C THR A 160 28.20 6.88 15.61
N LEU A 161 27.21 7.13 14.76
CA LEU A 161 25.80 7.17 15.13
C LEU A 161 25.18 5.80 14.85
N ARG A 162 24.46 5.28 15.83
CA ARG A 162 23.78 3.99 15.76
C ARG A 162 22.39 4.20 15.15
N VAL A 163 22.16 3.58 14.00
CA VAL A 163 20.93 3.75 13.24
C VAL A 163 20.14 2.45 13.21
N LYS A 164 18.93 2.46 13.74
CA LYS A 164 17.99 1.36 13.56
C LYS A 164 17.22 1.56 12.25
N CYS A 165 17.35 0.63 11.31
CA CYS A 165 16.70 0.64 10.02
C CYS A 165 15.65 -0.46 9.94
N VAL A 166 14.38 -0.11 9.85
CA VAL A 166 13.31 -1.07 9.55
C VAL A 166 13.34 -1.37 8.05
N HIS A 167 13.40 -2.66 7.70
CA HIS A 167 13.39 -3.08 6.30
C HIS A 167 12.02 -2.79 5.66
N TRP A 168 11.96 -1.71 4.90
CA TRP A 168 10.73 -1.23 4.28
C TRP A 168 11.03 -0.55 2.93
N PRO A 169 11.25 -1.34 1.88
CA PRO A 169 11.54 -0.80 0.55
C PRO A 169 10.44 0.12 0.03
N PRO A 170 10.79 1.24 -0.61
CA PRO A 170 12.14 1.71 -0.97
C PRO A 170 12.84 2.58 0.08
N TYR A 171 12.27 2.78 1.29
CA TYR A 171 12.77 3.73 2.28
C TYR A 171 13.98 3.22 3.05
N GLY A 172 13.86 2.06 3.69
CA GLY A 172 14.94 1.35 4.37
C GLY A 172 15.18 -0.01 3.75
N MET A 173 16.41 -0.34 3.39
CA MET A 173 16.76 -1.61 2.76
C MET A 173 18.08 -2.13 3.32
N ASP A 174 18.12 -3.42 3.64
CA ASP A 174 19.38 -4.08 3.97
C ASP A 174 20.14 -4.41 2.68
N PRO A 175 21.32 -3.81 2.44
CA PRO A 175 22.06 -4.04 1.20
C PRO A 175 22.60 -5.48 1.06
N VAL A 176 22.80 -6.20 2.17
CA VAL A 176 23.30 -7.58 2.16
C VAL A 176 22.19 -8.56 1.74
N ASN A 177 20.99 -8.38 2.29
CA ASN A 177 19.85 -9.26 2.03
C ASN A 177 18.90 -8.73 0.94
N ASN A 178 19.28 -7.64 0.28
CA ASN A 178 18.52 -7.05 -0.81
C ASN A 178 19.08 -7.49 -2.16
N SER A 179 18.21 -7.94 -3.03
CA SER A 179 18.55 -8.37 -4.40
C SER A 179 19.20 -7.29 -5.27
N LEU A 180 19.10 -6.03 -4.89
CA LEU A 180 19.73 -4.90 -5.58
C LEU A 180 21.08 -4.52 -5.00
N SER A 181 21.44 -5.02 -3.80
CA SER A 181 22.65 -4.63 -3.04
C SER A 181 22.78 -3.11 -2.87
N MET A 182 21.65 -2.44 -2.58
CA MET A 182 21.58 -0.98 -2.47
C MET A 182 20.93 -0.56 -1.16
N PHE A 183 21.26 0.65 -0.74
CA PHE A 183 20.60 1.33 0.36
C PHE A 183 19.20 1.83 -0.04
N GLY A 184 18.28 1.92 0.93
CA GLY A 184 17.04 2.64 0.76
C GLY A 184 17.25 4.16 0.70
N VAL A 185 16.22 4.89 0.30
CA VAL A 185 16.33 6.34 0.11
C VAL A 185 16.67 7.10 1.41
N GLU A 186 16.14 6.66 2.57
CA GLU A 186 16.44 7.30 3.86
C GLU A 186 17.88 7.02 4.31
N GLN A 187 18.39 5.82 4.03
CA GLN A 187 19.80 5.50 4.28
C GLN A 187 20.72 6.33 3.40
N TYR A 188 20.37 6.48 2.11
CA TYR A 188 21.13 7.34 1.20
C TYR A 188 21.21 8.78 1.72
N VAL A 189 20.09 9.34 2.16
CA VAL A 189 20.06 10.68 2.78
C VAL A 189 21.00 10.75 3.98
N LEU A 190 20.94 9.77 4.90
CA LEU A 190 21.81 9.76 6.08
C LEU A 190 23.28 9.60 5.72
N VAL A 191 23.63 8.80 4.72
CA VAL A 191 25.02 8.63 4.26
C VAL A 191 25.57 9.96 3.75
N VAL A 192 24.82 10.66 2.91
CA VAL A 192 25.23 11.98 2.39
C VAL A 192 25.34 13.00 3.52
N LEU A 193 24.41 13.00 4.48
CA LEU A 193 24.49 13.85 5.67
C LEU A 193 25.72 13.52 6.53
N GLY A 194 26.07 12.23 6.65
CA GLY A 194 27.27 11.78 7.34
C GLY A 194 28.56 12.29 6.71
N GLU A 195 28.62 12.29 5.38
CA GLU A 195 29.75 12.86 4.63
C GLU A 195 29.87 14.38 4.84
N LEU A 196 28.74 15.10 4.79
CA LEU A 196 28.71 16.57 4.98
C LEU A 196 29.12 17.00 6.41
N GLU A 197 28.70 16.24 7.42
CA GLU A 197 28.93 16.55 8.84
C GLU A 197 30.07 15.72 9.48
N ASN A 198 30.74 14.89 8.68
CA ASN A 198 31.87 14.05 9.08
C ASN A 198 31.56 13.08 10.24
N PHE A 199 30.40 12.43 10.25
CA PHE A 199 30.08 11.34 11.15
C PHE A 199 29.93 10.00 10.43
N LYS A 200 30.13 8.90 11.14
CA LYS A 200 29.96 7.53 10.66
C LYS A 200 28.59 7.00 11.05
N LEU A 201 28.09 6.05 10.28
CA LEU A 201 26.80 5.39 10.53
C LEU A 201 27.02 3.91 10.76
N ASP A 202 26.39 3.38 11.81
CA ASP A 202 26.31 1.95 12.10
C ASP A 202 24.84 1.52 12.00
N PHE A 203 24.50 0.73 10.95
CA PHE A 203 23.14 0.32 10.67
C PHE A 203 22.83 -1.04 11.28
N SER A 204 21.80 -1.11 12.09
CA SER A 204 21.15 -2.34 12.55
C SER A 204 19.82 -2.52 11.83
N TYR A 205 19.56 -3.71 11.27
CA TYR A 205 18.38 -3.96 10.45
C TYR A 205 17.32 -4.78 11.21
N SER A 206 16.06 -4.44 10.98
CA SER A 206 14.92 -5.21 11.45
C SER A 206 13.97 -5.51 10.30
N TYR A 207 13.43 -6.73 10.28
CA TYR A 207 12.52 -7.21 9.24
C TYR A 207 11.08 -7.40 9.72
N ASP A 208 10.81 -7.05 10.97
CA ASP A 208 9.48 -7.20 11.54
C ASP A 208 8.64 -5.95 11.27
N ASP A 209 7.49 -6.14 10.61
CA ASP A 209 6.51 -5.07 10.37
C ASP A 209 6.00 -4.47 11.69
N SER A 210 5.95 -5.26 12.78
CA SER A 210 5.54 -4.81 14.11
C SER A 210 6.46 -3.73 14.68
N GLU A 211 7.69 -3.62 14.21
CA GLU A 211 8.64 -2.58 14.60
C GLU A 211 8.26 -1.16 14.15
N LYS A 212 7.18 -1.02 13.40
CA LYS A 212 6.61 0.29 13.07
C LYS A 212 5.62 0.78 14.13
N PHE A 213 5.18 -0.11 15.00
CA PHE A 213 4.23 0.21 16.06
C PHE A 213 4.95 0.79 17.26
N THR A 214 4.55 1.98 17.61
CA THR A 214 5.04 2.66 18.81
C THR A 214 3.86 3.31 19.49
N VAL A 215 3.60 2.87 20.69
CA VAL A 215 2.60 3.47 21.56
C VAL A 215 3.29 4.45 22.49
N ILE A 216 2.75 5.66 22.59
CA ILE A 216 3.24 6.68 23.52
C ILE A 216 2.16 6.91 24.54
N ASP A 217 2.50 6.64 25.79
CA ASP A 217 1.60 6.80 26.93
C ASP A 217 1.42 8.30 27.28
N LYS A 218 0.39 8.62 28.07
CA LYS A 218 0.11 9.98 28.57
C LYS A 218 1.29 10.60 29.33
N ASN A 219 2.14 9.78 29.90
CA ASN A 219 3.37 10.20 30.61
C ASN A 219 4.59 10.35 29.69
N LEU A 220 4.39 10.34 28.34
CA LEU A 220 5.43 10.37 27.32
C LEU A 220 6.40 9.16 27.39
N SER A 221 6.01 8.08 28.05
CA SER A 221 6.72 6.81 28.00
C SER A 221 6.45 6.10 26.68
N VAL A 222 7.50 5.61 26.06
CA VAL A 222 7.44 4.99 24.73
C VAL A 222 7.48 3.47 24.88
N ILE A 223 6.50 2.80 24.29
CA ILE A 223 6.43 1.34 24.20
C ILE A 223 6.56 0.96 22.73
N GLY A 224 7.51 0.05 22.42
CA GLY A 224 7.77 -0.38 21.05
C GLY A 224 9.14 0.06 20.56
N PRO A 225 9.40 -0.03 19.25
CA PRO A 225 10.74 0.13 18.68
C PRO A 225 11.38 1.50 18.90
N LEU A 226 10.61 2.58 18.90
CA LEU A 226 11.13 3.92 19.19
C LEU A 226 11.62 4.09 20.65
N ASN A 227 11.31 3.14 21.54
CA ASN A 227 11.89 3.14 22.90
C ASN A 227 13.41 3.02 22.85
N THR A 228 13.98 2.43 21.81
CA THR A 228 15.45 2.35 21.64
C THR A 228 16.10 3.73 21.48
N LEU A 229 15.38 4.73 20.97
CA LEU A 229 15.83 6.14 20.94
C LEU A 229 15.71 6.78 22.33
N GLN A 230 14.60 6.52 23.03
CA GLN A 230 14.39 7.08 24.38
C GLN A 230 15.37 6.50 25.41
N SER A 231 15.71 5.22 25.27
CA SER A 231 16.68 4.52 26.14
C SER A 231 18.15 4.76 25.75
N GLY A 232 18.42 5.44 24.65
CA GLY A 232 19.78 5.73 24.18
C GLY A 232 20.51 4.52 23.59
N VAL A 233 19.80 3.45 23.21
CA VAL A 233 20.38 2.29 22.51
C VAL A 233 20.72 2.66 21.07
N ASN A 234 19.84 3.39 20.39
CA ASN A 234 20.06 3.93 19.06
C ASN A 234 19.98 5.47 19.08
N ASP A 235 20.65 6.10 18.15
CA ASP A 235 20.69 7.55 17.99
C ASP A 235 19.67 8.03 16.95
N LEU A 236 19.43 7.21 15.91
CA LEU A 236 18.48 7.48 14.82
C LEU A 236 17.63 6.24 14.52
N MET A 237 16.43 6.47 14.00
CA MET A 237 15.54 5.42 13.47
C MET A 237 14.93 5.82 12.14
N ILE A 238 15.02 4.92 11.16
CA ILE A 238 14.57 5.08 9.78
C ILE A 238 13.81 3.85 9.27
N GLY A 239 13.28 3.92 8.07
CA GLY A 239 12.56 2.84 7.41
C GLY A 239 11.08 3.18 7.19
N GLY A 240 10.78 4.40 6.72
CA GLY A 240 9.42 4.87 6.46
C GLY A 240 8.60 5.02 7.73
N MET A 241 9.16 5.70 8.73
CA MET A 241 8.48 5.94 10.01
C MET A 241 7.47 7.08 9.89
N LEU A 242 6.23 6.85 10.32
CA LEU A 242 5.16 7.82 10.26
C LEU A 242 5.37 8.99 11.22
N LEU A 243 5.18 10.21 10.73
CA LEU A 243 5.12 11.40 11.56
C LEU A 243 3.72 11.52 12.20
N THR A 244 3.65 11.40 13.51
CA THR A 244 2.42 11.58 14.29
C THR A 244 2.60 12.63 15.38
N HIS A 245 1.53 13.29 15.78
CA HIS A 245 1.55 14.32 16.82
C HIS A 245 2.20 13.81 18.13
N GLN A 246 1.88 12.58 18.54
CA GLN A 246 2.44 11.98 19.75
C GLN A 246 3.96 11.79 19.65
N ARG A 247 4.46 11.36 18.48
CA ARG A 247 5.91 11.15 18.28
C ARG A 247 6.69 12.46 18.28
N VAL A 248 6.11 13.52 17.72
CA VAL A 248 6.70 14.87 17.71
C VAL A 248 6.93 15.43 19.13
N MET A 249 6.09 15.06 20.10
CA MET A 249 6.26 15.49 21.49
C MET A 249 7.48 14.85 22.15
N VAL A 250 7.83 13.63 21.76
CA VAL A 250 8.86 12.82 22.46
C VAL A 250 10.20 12.84 21.75
N PHE A 251 10.22 12.93 20.43
CA PHE A 251 11.40 12.79 19.60
C PHE A 251 11.67 14.04 18.75
N ASP A 252 12.94 14.27 18.45
CA ASP A 252 13.34 15.15 17.35
C ASP A 252 13.19 14.38 16.04
N TYR A 253 12.95 15.11 14.95
CA TYR A 253 12.71 14.51 13.66
C TYR A 253 13.13 15.41 12.50
N ILE A 254 13.46 14.80 11.38
CA ILE A 254 13.65 15.46 10.09
C ILE A 254 12.48 15.02 9.20
N GLU A 255 11.69 15.99 8.77
CA GLU A 255 10.61 15.80 7.80
C GLU A 255 11.00 16.36 6.43
N GLY A 256 10.20 16.05 5.42
CA GLY A 256 10.39 16.62 4.09
C GLY A 256 11.60 16.09 3.34
N HIS A 257 12.25 15.04 3.84
CA HIS A 257 13.33 14.33 3.14
C HIS A 257 12.82 13.63 1.87
N LEU A 258 11.53 13.37 1.76
CA LEU A 258 10.89 12.92 0.54
C LEU A 258 10.25 14.10 -0.19
N ALA A 259 10.29 14.08 -1.52
CA ALA A 259 9.70 15.14 -2.35
C ALA A 259 8.16 15.11 -2.37
N PHE A 260 7.55 14.02 -1.92
CA PHE A 260 6.12 13.77 -1.97
C PHE A 260 5.56 13.40 -0.60
N VAL A 261 4.26 13.60 -0.46
CA VAL A 261 3.47 13.09 0.66
C VAL A 261 2.94 11.73 0.24
N GLU A 262 3.07 10.73 1.11
CA GLU A 262 2.64 9.36 0.83
C GLU A 262 1.12 9.27 0.82
N ASP A 263 0.58 8.69 -0.24
CA ASP A 263 -0.84 8.43 -0.40
C ASP A 263 -1.22 7.06 0.17
N VAL A 264 -2.20 7.05 1.04
CA VAL A 264 -2.88 5.83 1.51
C VAL A 264 -4.07 5.56 0.61
N ARG A 265 -4.12 4.39 -0.04
CA ARG A 265 -5.15 4.08 -1.04
C ARG A 265 -5.80 2.73 -0.81
N PHE A 266 -7.07 2.63 -1.17
CA PHE A 266 -7.76 1.35 -1.27
C PHE A 266 -7.23 0.54 -2.43
N GLN A 267 -7.12 -0.77 -2.20
CA GLN A 267 -6.78 -1.75 -3.21
C GLN A 267 -7.75 -2.91 -3.20
N VAL A 268 -8.12 -3.35 -4.39
CA VAL A 268 -9.01 -4.48 -4.66
C VAL A 268 -8.41 -5.34 -5.76
N LYS A 269 -8.93 -6.54 -5.93
CA LYS A 269 -8.58 -7.36 -7.09
C LYS A 269 -8.91 -6.63 -8.38
N LYS A 270 -7.99 -6.65 -9.34
CA LYS A 270 -8.23 -6.10 -10.67
C LYS A 270 -9.26 -6.97 -11.39
N ALA A 271 -10.16 -6.32 -12.10
CA ALA A 271 -11.13 -7.01 -12.95
C ALA A 271 -10.42 -7.97 -13.89
N THR A 272 -10.91 -9.19 -13.97
CA THR A 272 -10.42 -10.22 -14.88
C THR A 272 -11.23 -10.22 -16.17
N ALA A 273 -10.64 -10.71 -17.24
CA ALA A 273 -11.36 -10.92 -18.48
C ALA A 273 -12.56 -11.84 -18.24
N VAL A 274 -13.67 -11.52 -18.86
CA VAL A 274 -14.86 -12.36 -18.86
C VAL A 274 -14.51 -13.72 -19.48
N SER A 275 -15.13 -14.79 -18.98
CA SER A 275 -14.90 -16.15 -19.51
C SER A 275 -15.03 -16.18 -21.04
N PRO A 276 -14.09 -16.81 -21.77
CA PRO A 276 -14.11 -16.86 -23.25
C PRO A 276 -15.43 -17.37 -23.84
N TRP A 277 -16.14 -18.25 -23.13
CA TRP A 277 -17.46 -18.73 -23.53
C TRP A 277 -18.52 -17.64 -23.60
N LYS A 278 -18.43 -16.65 -22.73
CA LYS A 278 -19.34 -15.52 -22.75
C LYS A 278 -19.13 -14.62 -23.96
N ASN A 279 -17.91 -14.57 -24.49
CA ASN A 279 -17.60 -13.79 -25.68
C ASN A 279 -18.40 -14.26 -26.90
N LEU A 280 -18.71 -15.57 -27.01
CA LEU A 280 -19.49 -16.10 -28.13
C LEU A 280 -20.90 -15.49 -28.28
N TYR A 281 -21.53 -15.09 -27.17
CA TYR A 281 -22.87 -14.51 -27.21
C TYR A 281 -22.94 -13.02 -26.86
N LEU A 282 -21.85 -12.46 -26.30
CA LEU A 282 -21.76 -11.02 -25.97
C LEU A 282 -21.61 -10.14 -27.23
N GLU A 283 -21.28 -10.73 -28.39
CA GLU A 283 -21.12 -10.04 -29.67
C GLU A 283 -22.35 -9.23 -30.04
N PHE A 284 -23.53 -9.82 -29.88
CA PHE A 284 -24.79 -9.18 -30.12
C PHE A 284 -25.59 -8.98 -28.85
N SER A 285 -26.35 -7.89 -28.80
CA SER A 285 -27.33 -7.70 -27.73
C SER A 285 -28.40 -8.81 -27.75
N THR A 286 -28.98 -9.11 -26.59
CA THR A 286 -30.07 -10.11 -26.50
C THR A 286 -31.19 -9.85 -27.48
N VAL A 287 -31.50 -8.58 -27.76
CA VAL A 287 -32.54 -8.18 -28.74
C VAL A 287 -32.14 -8.63 -30.14
N VAL A 288 -30.87 -8.47 -30.55
CA VAL A 288 -30.38 -8.90 -31.87
C VAL A 288 -30.46 -10.42 -32.02
N TRP A 289 -30.09 -11.18 -31.00
CA TRP A 289 -30.23 -12.65 -31.03
C TRP A 289 -31.68 -13.09 -31.20
N ILE A 290 -32.59 -12.46 -30.47
CA ILE A 290 -34.03 -12.71 -30.58
C ILE A 290 -34.55 -12.37 -31.99
N THR A 291 -34.18 -11.21 -32.53
CA THR A 291 -34.60 -10.80 -33.88
C THR A 291 -34.03 -11.71 -34.96
N LEU A 292 -32.79 -12.18 -34.86
CA LEU A 292 -32.21 -13.16 -35.78
C LEU A 292 -32.97 -14.49 -35.74
N PHE A 293 -33.32 -14.97 -34.55
CA PHE A 293 -34.10 -16.19 -34.40
C PHE A 293 -35.49 -16.06 -35.02
N PHE A 294 -36.19 -15.00 -34.73
CA PHE A 294 -37.52 -14.76 -35.32
C PHE A 294 -37.47 -14.54 -36.83
N SER A 295 -36.47 -13.83 -37.36
CA SER A 295 -36.31 -13.65 -38.79
C SER A 295 -36.06 -14.99 -39.51
N PHE A 296 -35.22 -15.87 -38.92
CA PHE A 296 -35.01 -17.20 -39.44
C PHE A 296 -36.33 -18.01 -39.51
N ILE A 297 -37.10 -18.04 -38.41
CA ILE A 297 -38.39 -18.74 -38.36
C ILE A 297 -39.36 -18.17 -39.40
N LEU A 298 -39.51 -16.86 -39.52
CA LEU A 298 -40.39 -16.20 -40.45
C LEU A 298 -40.05 -16.57 -41.90
N TYR A 299 -38.78 -16.47 -42.28
CA TYR A 299 -38.30 -16.88 -43.60
C TYR A 299 -38.51 -18.37 -43.84
N PHE A 300 -38.22 -19.21 -42.88
CA PHE A 300 -38.41 -20.66 -42.99
C PHE A 300 -39.86 -21.04 -43.21
N LEU A 301 -40.81 -20.49 -42.43
CA LEU A 301 -42.24 -20.68 -42.61
C LEU A 301 -42.71 -20.19 -43.96
N PHE A 302 -42.27 -19.02 -44.40
CA PHE A 302 -42.57 -18.48 -45.69
C PHE A 302 -42.12 -19.41 -46.83
N PHE A 303 -40.90 -19.95 -46.75
CA PHE A 303 -40.41 -20.90 -47.75
C PHE A 303 -41.14 -22.25 -47.74
N ILE A 304 -41.63 -22.73 -46.59
CA ILE A 304 -42.49 -23.93 -46.53
C ILE A 304 -43.76 -23.70 -47.31
N VAL A 305 -44.41 -22.53 -47.18
CA VAL A 305 -45.69 -22.20 -47.91
C VAL A 305 -45.46 -22.05 -49.42
N VAL A 306 -44.36 -21.41 -49.83
CA VAL A 306 -44.06 -21.12 -51.23
C VAL A 306 -43.53 -22.36 -51.96
N ILE A 307 -42.66 -23.14 -51.39
CA ILE A 307 -42.00 -24.28 -52.08
C ILE A 307 -42.77 -25.58 -51.89
N ARG A 308 -43.54 -25.74 -50.81
CA ARG A 308 -44.23 -26.98 -50.42
C ARG A 308 -43.32 -28.21 -50.55
N PRO A 309 -42.24 -28.26 -49.79
CA PRO A 309 -41.22 -29.29 -49.93
C PRO A 309 -41.76 -30.66 -49.53
N LYS A 310 -41.30 -31.74 -50.20
CA LYS A 310 -41.59 -33.11 -49.78
C LYS A 310 -40.96 -33.41 -48.41
N ASP A 311 -39.73 -32.91 -48.19
CA ASP A 311 -38.99 -33.09 -46.94
C ASP A 311 -38.68 -31.73 -46.30
N ILE A 312 -39.33 -31.44 -45.18
CA ILE A 312 -39.16 -30.19 -44.41
C ILE A 312 -37.74 -30.09 -43.82
N GLY A 313 -37.17 -31.23 -43.39
CA GLY A 313 -35.82 -31.27 -42.84
C GLY A 313 -34.73 -30.86 -43.84
N VAL A 314 -34.86 -31.30 -45.10
CA VAL A 314 -33.93 -30.89 -46.16
C VAL A 314 -34.02 -29.38 -46.46
N LEU A 315 -35.23 -28.81 -46.43
CA LEU A 315 -35.39 -27.36 -46.56
C LEU A 315 -34.77 -26.60 -45.40
N PHE A 316 -34.96 -27.06 -44.16
CA PHE A 316 -34.37 -26.49 -42.97
C PHE A 316 -32.84 -26.42 -43.09
N LEU A 317 -32.19 -27.52 -43.45
CA LEU A 317 -30.74 -27.58 -43.64
C LEU A 317 -30.27 -26.65 -44.76
N LYS A 318 -31.03 -26.52 -45.88
CA LYS A 318 -30.69 -25.59 -46.96
C LYS A 318 -30.83 -24.11 -46.57
N MET A 319 -31.77 -23.77 -45.68
CA MET A 319 -31.91 -22.43 -45.13
C MET A 319 -30.86 -22.11 -44.07
N LEU A 320 -30.42 -23.12 -43.32
CA LEU A 320 -29.40 -22.96 -42.31
C LEU A 320 -27.97 -22.85 -42.91
N ALA A 321 -27.72 -23.53 -44.04
CA ALA A 321 -26.40 -23.58 -44.68
C ALA A 321 -25.77 -22.21 -44.96
N PRO A 322 -26.49 -21.17 -45.48
CA PRO A 322 -25.92 -19.83 -45.65
C PRO A 322 -25.50 -19.15 -44.37
N MET A 323 -26.14 -19.46 -43.23
CA MET A 323 -25.75 -18.93 -41.93
C MET A 323 -24.35 -19.43 -41.52
N PHE A 324 -23.93 -20.62 -42.00
CA PHE A 324 -22.59 -21.18 -41.79
C PHE A 324 -21.67 -21.00 -43.02
N LEU A 325 -22.01 -20.09 -43.94
CA LEU A 325 -21.26 -19.83 -45.18
C LEU A 325 -21.12 -21.07 -46.10
N VAL A 326 -22.02 -22.03 -45.97
CA VAL A 326 -22.07 -23.22 -46.83
C VAL A 326 -22.99 -22.94 -48.03
N SER A 327 -22.49 -23.24 -49.21
CA SER A 327 -23.30 -23.06 -50.45
C SER A 327 -24.49 -24.03 -50.47
N SER A 328 -25.65 -23.51 -50.81
CA SER A 328 -26.87 -24.33 -50.98
C SER A 328 -27.64 -23.88 -52.22
N LYS A 329 -28.36 -24.82 -52.84
CA LYS A 329 -29.17 -24.56 -54.02
C LYS A 329 -30.62 -24.91 -53.72
N ILE A 330 -31.53 -23.99 -54.07
CA ILE A 330 -32.99 -24.22 -53.98
C ILE A 330 -33.56 -24.37 -55.40
N LYS A 331 -34.37 -25.43 -55.61
CA LYS A 331 -35.18 -25.65 -56.83
C LYS A 331 -36.48 -24.88 -56.66
N GLY A 332 -36.81 -24.05 -57.63
CA GLY A 332 -38.07 -23.28 -57.60
C GLY A 332 -38.17 -22.25 -58.71
N SER A 333 -39.24 -21.46 -58.71
CA SER A 333 -39.48 -20.37 -59.67
C SER A 333 -38.42 -19.25 -59.54
N CYS A 334 -38.39 -18.35 -60.54
CA CYS A 334 -37.49 -17.19 -60.50
C CYS A 334 -37.68 -16.37 -59.23
N PHE A 335 -38.87 -16.17 -58.76
CA PHE A 335 -39.26 -15.44 -57.56
C PHE A 335 -38.68 -16.10 -56.31
N THR A 336 -38.76 -17.44 -56.14
CA THR A 336 -38.17 -18.15 -54.98
C THR A 336 -36.65 -18.08 -54.94
N ARG A 337 -35.98 -18.05 -56.11
CA ARG A 337 -34.53 -17.87 -56.19
C ARG A 337 -34.11 -16.47 -55.77
N TYR A 338 -34.83 -15.41 -56.17
CA TYR A 338 -34.57 -14.04 -55.73
C TYR A 338 -34.70 -13.88 -54.20
N LEU A 339 -35.77 -14.43 -53.64
CA LEU A 339 -35.94 -14.42 -52.17
C LEU A 339 -34.83 -15.18 -51.44
N PHE A 340 -34.42 -16.31 -52.00
CA PHE A 340 -33.30 -17.07 -51.41
C PHE A 340 -31.96 -16.32 -51.50
N ILE A 341 -31.71 -15.61 -52.61
CA ILE A 341 -30.53 -14.74 -52.72
C ILE A 341 -30.59 -13.64 -51.66
N ALA A 342 -31.72 -13.01 -51.42
CA ALA A 342 -31.89 -12.02 -50.36
C ALA A 342 -31.58 -12.60 -48.98
N TRP A 343 -32.04 -13.83 -48.71
CA TRP A 343 -31.68 -14.56 -47.48
C TRP A 343 -30.18 -14.83 -47.36
N VAL A 344 -29.52 -15.25 -48.42
CA VAL A 344 -28.07 -15.49 -48.47
C VAL A 344 -27.30 -14.20 -48.21
N TRP A 345 -27.70 -13.07 -48.81
CA TRP A 345 -27.08 -11.78 -48.53
C TRP A 345 -27.25 -11.35 -47.08
N PHE A 346 -28.43 -11.50 -46.51
CA PHE A 346 -28.67 -11.22 -45.09
C PHE A 346 -27.79 -12.08 -44.20
N ALA A 347 -27.75 -13.39 -44.42
CA ALA A 347 -26.92 -14.31 -43.68
C ALA A 347 -25.43 -13.98 -43.79
N TYR A 348 -24.98 -13.60 -44.98
CA TYR A 348 -23.60 -13.17 -45.24
C TYR A 348 -23.21 -11.92 -44.42
N LEU A 349 -24.06 -10.90 -44.46
CA LEU A 349 -23.83 -9.65 -43.71
C LEU A 349 -23.76 -9.92 -42.19
N VAL A 350 -24.76 -10.64 -41.67
CA VAL A 350 -24.80 -10.99 -40.24
C VAL A 350 -23.52 -11.75 -39.82
N ASN A 351 -23.11 -12.73 -40.64
CA ASN A 351 -21.90 -13.51 -40.33
C ASN A 351 -20.62 -12.65 -40.41
N SER A 352 -20.52 -11.75 -41.38
CA SER A 352 -19.40 -10.82 -41.52
C SER A 352 -19.28 -9.90 -40.30
N TYR A 353 -20.40 -9.34 -39.80
CA TYR A 353 -20.40 -8.55 -38.56
C TYR A 353 -20.02 -9.39 -37.36
N TYR A 354 -20.57 -10.60 -37.22
CA TYR A 354 -20.24 -11.49 -36.12
C TYR A 354 -18.75 -11.85 -36.09
N GLN A 355 -18.15 -12.22 -37.22
CA GLN A 355 -16.74 -12.53 -37.32
C GLN A 355 -15.85 -11.33 -37.01
N SER A 356 -16.15 -10.14 -37.52
CA SER A 356 -15.43 -8.92 -37.27
C SER A 356 -15.43 -8.57 -35.77
N SER A 357 -16.60 -8.63 -35.15
CA SER A 357 -16.77 -8.35 -33.73
C SER A 357 -16.06 -9.40 -32.85
N LEU A 358 -16.15 -10.68 -33.20
CA LEU A 358 -15.46 -11.76 -32.50
C LEU A 358 -13.94 -11.57 -32.51
N VAL A 359 -13.36 -11.20 -33.65
CA VAL A 359 -11.95 -10.88 -33.78
C VAL A 359 -11.56 -9.70 -32.88
N SER A 360 -12.40 -8.65 -32.84
CA SER A 360 -12.19 -7.50 -31.97
C SER A 360 -12.19 -7.89 -30.48
N LEU A 361 -13.16 -8.70 -30.03
CA LEU A 361 -13.20 -9.19 -28.64
C LEU A 361 -12.07 -10.16 -28.29
N MET A 362 -11.54 -10.87 -29.26
CA MET A 362 -10.34 -11.70 -29.05
C MET A 362 -9.08 -10.83 -28.89
N ALA A 363 -9.02 -9.70 -29.57
CA ALA A 363 -7.90 -8.75 -29.47
C ALA A 363 -7.97 -7.95 -28.16
N ASP A 364 -9.17 -7.47 -27.78
CA ASP A 364 -9.41 -6.70 -26.56
C ASP A 364 -10.60 -7.30 -25.76
N PRO A 365 -10.33 -8.28 -24.88
CA PRO A 365 -11.36 -9.02 -24.18
C PRO A 365 -12.14 -8.12 -23.22
N VAL A 366 -13.44 -8.33 -23.16
CA VAL A 366 -14.34 -7.64 -22.21
C VAL A 366 -13.91 -7.99 -20.79
N MET A 367 -13.66 -6.96 -20.00
CA MET A 367 -13.34 -7.11 -18.58
C MET A 367 -14.62 -7.19 -17.74
N SER A 368 -14.57 -7.93 -16.64
CA SER A 368 -15.61 -7.90 -15.61
C SER A 368 -15.70 -6.50 -14.99
N TYR A 369 -16.78 -6.23 -14.25
CA TYR A 369 -16.93 -4.93 -13.59
C TYR A 369 -15.77 -4.66 -12.64
N GLN A 370 -15.09 -3.50 -12.81
CA GLN A 370 -14.02 -3.06 -11.93
C GLN A 370 -14.59 -2.27 -10.77
N ILE A 371 -14.41 -2.79 -9.56
CA ILE A 371 -14.68 -2.05 -8.33
C ILE A 371 -13.66 -0.91 -8.25
N SER A 372 -14.10 0.33 -8.24
CA SER A 372 -13.24 1.50 -8.38
C SER A 372 -13.45 2.59 -7.32
N ASN A 373 -14.47 2.46 -6.49
CA ASN A 373 -14.81 3.44 -5.47
C ASN A 373 -15.32 2.80 -4.17
N GLU A 374 -15.38 3.58 -3.11
CA GLU A 374 -15.80 3.12 -1.77
C GLU A 374 -17.27 2.64 -1.74
N LYS A 375 -18.15 3.23 -2.57
CA LYS A 375 -19.56 2.81 -2.67
C LYS A 375 -19.68 1.38 -3.21
N ASP A 376 -18.78 1.01 -4.12
CA ASP A 376 -18.74 -0.35 -4.65
C ASP A 376 -18.28 -1.36 -3.57
N ILE A 377 -17.33 -0.98 -2.71
CA ILE A 377 -16.90 -1.83 -1.58
C ILE A 377 -18.11 -2.22 -0.72
N ILE A 378 -18.96 -1.23 -0.41
CA ILE A 378 -20.18 -1.45 0.38
C ILE A 378 -21.21 -2.24 -0.41
N LYS A 379 -21.46 -1.86 -1.68
CA LYS A 379 -22.46 -2.50 -2.56
C LYS A 379 -22.19 -4.00 -2.76
N TYR A 380 -20.93 -4.37 -2.93
CA TYR A 380 -20.52 -5.76 -3.16
C TYR A 380 -20.11 -6.46 -1.85
N ASN A 381 -20.28 -5.81 -0.68
CA ASN A 381 -19.99 -6.35 0.65
C ASN A 381 -18.59 -6.98 0.76
N LEU A 382 -17.56 -6.25 0.28
CA LEU A 382 -16.19 -6.73 0.35
C LEU A 382 -15.70 -6.76 1.80
N LYS A 383 -14.98 -7.82 2.15
CA LYS A 383 -14.44 -8.03 3.49
C LYS A 383 -13.09 -7.30 3.65
N PRO A 384 -12.84 -6.63 4.78
CA PRO A 384 -11.55 -6.00 5.03
C PRO A 384 -10.43 -7.04 5.23
N CYS A 385 -9.30 -6.84 4.57
CA CYS A 385 -8.06 -7.58 4.75
C CYS A 385 -6.92 -6.57 4.96
N ILE A 386 -6.94 -5.89 6.10
CA ILE A 386 -6.06 -4.76 6.41
C ILE A 386 -4.92 -5.27 7.30
N SER A 387 -3.67 -4.97 6.93
CA SER A 387 -2.49 -5.33 7.73
C SER A 387 -2.47 -4.61 9.08
N ASP A 388 -1.80 -5.20 10.06
CA ASP A 388 -1.71 -4.62 11.40
C ASP A 388 -1.11 -3.21 11.39
N VAL A 389 -0.10 -2.96 10.56
CA VAL A 389 0.49 -1.63 10.35
C VAL A 389 -0.57 -0.61 9.91
N MET A 390 -1.38 -0.96 8.90
CA MET A 390 -2.39 -0.04 8.38
C MET A 390 -3.59 0.11 9.31
N ARG A 391 -3.90 -0.92 10.09
CA ARG A 391 -4.97 -0.87 11.08
C ARG A 391 -4.63 0.10 12.22
N GLU A 392 -3.41 0.07 12.74
CA GLU A 392 -2.98 0.99 13.79
C GLU A 392 -2.91 2.43 13.29
N PHE A 393 -2.47 2.62 12.04
CA PHE A 393 -2.58 3.92 11.38
C PHE A 393 -4.04 4.41 11.33
N SER A 394 -5.00 3.55 10.98
CA SER A 394 -6.42 3.90 10.94
C SER A 394 -7.01 4.20 12.32
N LEU A 395 -6.49 3.57 13.38
CA LEU A 395 -6.88 3.85 14.77
C LEU A 395 -6.39 5.22 15.25
N SER A 396 -5.29 5.73 14.68
CA SER A 396 -4.77 7.07 14.98
C SER A 396 -5.55 8.18 14.28
N VAL A 397 -6.36 7.85 13.27
CA VAL A 397 -7.27 8.79 12.58
C VAL A 397 -8.65 8.68 13.23
N GLU A 398 -9.05 9.68 13.99
CA GLU A 398 -10.40 9.80 14.58
C GLU A 398 -11.43 9.70 13.45
N ASN A 399 -12.39 8.79 13.53
CA ASN A 399 -13.49 8.52 12.60
C ASN A 399 -13.25 7.44 11.52
N SER A 400 -12.30 6.53 11.68
CA SER A 400 -12.24 5.40 10.75
C SER A 400 -13.36 4.38 11.02
N THR A 401 -14.19 4.14 10.00
CA THR A 401 -15.26 3.12 10.00
C THR A 401 -14.74 1.71 9.75
N PHE A 402 -13.43 1.48 9.86
CA PHE A 402 -12.81 0.19 9.57
C PHE A 402 -13.18 -0.86 10.61
N ASP A 403 -13.61 -2.03 10.13
CA ASP A 403 -13.86 -3.19 10.98
C ASP A 403 -12.55 -3.62 11.67
N ARG A 404 -12.60 -3.63 13.01
CA ARG A 404 -11.45 -3.94 13.89
C ARG A 404 -11.18 -5.44 14.03
N LYS A 405 -11.96 -6.31 13.38
CA LYS A 405 -11.78 -7.75 13.47
C LYS A 405 -10.49 -8.19 12.79
N GLN A 406 -9.63 -8.82 13.57
CA GLN A 406 -8.36 -9.33 13.10
C GLN A 406 -8.55 -10.58 12.25
N ASN A 407 -8.03 -10.57 11.03
CA ASN A 407 -7.95 -11.75 10.19
C ASN A 407 -6.49 -12.24 10.17
N LYS A 408 -6.22 -13.43 10.71
CA LYS A 408 -4.86 -14.03 10.80
C LYS A 408 -4.13 -14.16 9.45
N HIS A 409 -4.86 -14.11 8.34
CA HIS A 409 -4.26 -14.16 7.01
C HIS A 409 -3.87 -12.78 6.44
N CYS A 410 -4.18 -11.69 7.15
CA CYS A 410 -3.95 -10.32 6.71
C CYS A 410 -3.01 -9.54 7.62
N ASP A 411 -2.31 -10.19 8.54
CA ASP A 411 -1.43 -9.61 9.55
C ASP A 411 -0.30 -8.75 8.95
N LYS A 412 0.40 -9.30 7.94
CA LYS A 412 1.54 -8.63 7.29
C LYS A 412 1.13 -7.85 6.05
N PHE A 413 1.81 -6.72 5.80
CA PHE A 413 1.52 -5.80 4.71
C PHE A 413 1.50 -6.46 3.32
N LEU A 414 2.58 -7.14 2.93
CA LEU A 414 2.65 -7.82 1.64
C LEU A 414 1.71 -9.03 1.54
N LYS A 415 1.41 -9.68 2.67
CA LYS A 415 0.51 -10.82 2.73
C LYS A 415 -0.95 -10.40 2.53
N SER A 416 -1.37 -9.27 3.11
CA SER A 416 -2.71 -8.70 2.88
C SER A 416 -2.94 -8.39 1.40
N MET A 417 -1.95 -7.80 0.73
CA MET A 417 -2.01 -7.52 -0.71
C MET A 417 -2.08 -8.80 -1.56
N ARG A 418 -1.29 -9.84 -1.22
CA ARG A 418 -1.36 -11.14 -1.90
C ARG A 418 -2.72 -11.81 -1.72
N THR A 419 -3.31 -11.71 -0.55
CA THR A 419 -4.65 -12.24 -0.30
C THR A 419 -5.68 -11.54 -1.18
N VAL A 420 -5.66 -10.21 -1.23
CA VAL A 420 -6.57 -9.41 -2.06
C VAL A 420 -6.35 -9.64 -3.55
N SER A 421 -5.11 -9.84 -4.01
CA SER A 421 -4.84 -10.13 -5.42
C SER A 421 -5.47 -11.44 -5.90
N ARG A 422 -5.63 -12.42 -5.00
CA ARG A 422 -6.24 -13.73 -5.30
C ARG A 422 -7.74 -13.74 -5.07
N ASP A 423 -8.18 -13.23 -3.91
CA ASP A 423 -9.56 -13.28 -3.46
C ASP A 423 -10.33 -12.04 -3.94
N GLY A 424 -11.40 -12.24 -4.70
CA GLY A 424 -12.21 -11.15 -5.26
C GLY A 424 -13.22 -10.54 -4.27
N ASP A 425 -13.37 -11.14 -3.09
CA ASP A 425 -14.33 -10.73 -2.04
C ASP A 425 -13.69 -9.83 -0.96
N LYS A 426 -12.43 -9.40 -1.16
CA LYS A 426 -11.66 -8.66 -0.15
C LYS A 426 -11.09 -7.36 -0.70
N TYR A 427 -10.89 -6.41 0.23
CA TYR A 427 -10.14 -5.18 -0.05
C TYR A 427 -9.07 -4.95 1.00
N THR A 428 -8.04 -4.18 0.66
CA THR A 428 -7.01 -3.72 1.60
C THR A 428 -6.76 -2.23 1.45
N VAL A 429 -6.04 -1.68 2.42
CA VAL A 429 -5.55 -0.30 2.40
C VAL A 429 -4.03 -0.35 2.42
N THR A 430 -3.39 0.39 1.53
CA THR A 430 -1.95 0.33 1.36
C THR A 430 -1.32 1.69 1.07
N LEU A 431 -0.01 1.74 1.26
CA LEU A 431 0.84 2.87 0.91
C LEU A 431 1.19 2.77 -0.58
N HIS A 432 0.91 3.84 -1.31
CA HIS A 432 1.03 3.84 -2.78
C HIS A 432 2.45 3.57 -3.27
N SER A 433 3.45 4.21 -2.68
CA SER A 433 4.86 4.06 -3.09
C SER A 433 5.41 2.67 -2.78
N VAL A 434 5.03 2.07 -1.63
CA VAL A 434 5.43 0.71 -1.27
C VAL A 434 4.80 -0.31 -2.22
N TYR A 435 3.53 -0.11 -2.58
CA TYR A 435 2.90 -0.91 -3.62
C TYR A 435 3.61 -0.74 -4.96
N ALA A 436 3.85 0.51 -5.40
CA ALA A 436 4.51 0.81 -6.67
C ALA A 436 5.90 0.16 -6.78
N TYR A 437 6.65 0.11 -5.68
CA TYR A 437 7.95 -0.58 -5.63
C TYR A 437 7.80 -2.10 -5.77
N ASN A 438 6.80 -2.69 -5.12
CA ASN A 438 6.57 -4.15 -5.09
C ASN A 438 5.58 -4.65 -6.15
N LYS A 439 5.10 -3.80 -7.07
CA LYS A 439 4.01 -4.12 -8.02
C LYS A 439 4.24 -5.40 -8.83
N HIS A 440 5.49 -5.70 -9.17
CA HIS A 440 5.85 -6.89 -9.95
C HIS A 440 5.54 -8.21 -9.24
N SER A 441 5.48 -8.20 -7.91
CA SER A 441 5.08 -9.37 -7.11
C SER A 441 3.58 -9.68 -7.20
N PHE A 442 2.81 -8.78 -7.83
CA PHE A 442 1.35 -8.84 -7.98
C PHE A 442 0.94 -8.84 -9.45
N TYR A 443 1.79 -9.36 -10.32
CA TYR A 443 1.46 -9.62 -11.71
C TYR A 443 1.15 -11.11 -11.89
N ASP A 444 0.27 -11.42 -12.81
CA ASP A 444 -0.02 -12.78 -13.23
C ASP A 444 1.08 -13.33 -14.15
N GLU A 445 0.98 -14.60 -14.54
CA GLU A 445 1.93 -15.25 -15.44
C GLU A 445 1.99 -14.58 -16.84
N THR A 446 0.98 -13.80 -17.18
CA THR A 446 0.88 -13.07 -18.46
C THR A 446 1.36 -11.63 -18.35
N GLY A 447 1.86 -11.19 -17.19
CA GLY A 447 2.36 -9.83 -16.94
C GLY A 447 1.25 -8.79 -16.68
N ASN A 448 0.00 -9.20 -16.46
CA ASN A 448 -1.05 -8.28 -16.11
C ASN A 448 -1.11 -8.03 -14.60
N PRO A 449 -1.33 -6.79 -14.15
CA PRO A 449 -1.48 -6.50 -12.73
C PRO A 449 -2.74 -7.14 -12.16
N MET A 450 -2.61 -7.81 -11.01
CA MET A 450 -3.70 -8.49 -10.32
C MET A 450 -4.43 -7.58 -9.32
N ILE A 451 -3.86 -6.39 -9.01
CA ILE A 451 -4.39 -5.43 -8.05
C ILE A 451 -4.78 -4.14 -8.79
N TYR A 452 -5.94 -3.64 -8.46
CA TYR A 452 -6.41 -2.31 -8.83
C TYR A 452 -6.34 -1.38 -7.62
N THR A 453 -5.70 -0.23 -7.78
CA THR A 453 -5.57 0.82 -6.75
C THR A 453 -6.52 1.97 -7.08
N PHE A 454 -7.30 2.43 -6.09
CA PHE A 454 -8.21 3.55 -6.29
C PHE A 454 -7.45 4.85 -6.59
N ASN A 455 -7.98 5.65 -7.51
CA ASN A 455 -7.35 6.91 -7.90
C ASN A 455 -7.38 7.94 -6.77
N ARG A 456 -8.47 7.98 -5.99
CA ARG A 456 -8.62 8.90 -4.86
C ARG A 456 -7.89 8.33 -3.63
N PRO A 457 -6.97 9.09 -3.01
CA PRO A 457 -6.38 8.67 -1.75
C PRO A 457 -7.39 8.77 -0.60
N LEU A 458 -7.33 7.80 0.30
CA LEU A 458 -8.09 7.79 1.55
C LEU A 458 -7.56 8.86 2.52
N SER A 459 -6.23 8.91 2.66
CA SER A 459 -5.51 9.88 3.49
C SER A 459 -4.10 10.09 2.94
N LYS A 460 -3.45 11.12 3.48
CA LYS A 460 -2.05 11.43 3.17
C LYS A 460 -1.24 11.38 4.44
N ILE A 461 -0.04 10.84 4.36
CA ILE A 461 0.87 10.69 5.48
C ILE A 461 2.24 11.24 5.15
N ILE A 462 2.96 11.66 6.19
CA ILE A 462 4.33 12.17 6.07
C ILE A 462 5.26 11.21 6.81
N TYR A 463 6.37 10.88 6.19
CA TYR A 463 7.45 10.14 6.82
C TYR A 463 8.47 11.08 7.45
N ALA A 464 9.10 10.60 8.52
CA ALA A 464 10.15 11.31 9.20
C ALA A 464 11.29 10.37 9.62
N ILE A 465 12.50 10.90 9.63
CA ILE A 465 13.67 10.30 10.27
C ILE A 465 13.64 10.75 11.73
N PHE A 466 13.49 9.80 12.65
CA PHE A 466 13.44 10.10 14.08
C PHE A 466 14.81 9.99 14.74
N MET A 467 15.02 10.83 15.75
CA MET A 467 16.21 10.85 16.59
C MET A 467 15.82 11.17 18.04
N TYR A 468 16.72 10.90 18.99
CA TYR A 468 16.44 11.24 20.38
C TYR A 468 16.22 12.75 20.55
N LYS A 469 15.41 13.14 21.54
CA LYS A 469 15.08 14.53 21.80
C LYS A 469 16.33 15.28 22.30
N GLY A 470 16.64 16.42 21.68
CA GLY A 470 17.87 17.18 21.94
C GLY A 470 19.02 16.80 21.02
N PHE A 471 18.77 16.19 19.88
CA PHE A 471 19.82 15.84 18.93
C PHE A 471 20.62 17.07 18.48
N PRO A 472 21.93 17.10 18.67
CA PRO A 472 22.71 18.33 18.59
C PRO A 472 22.85 18.91 17.18
N LEU A 473 22.77 18.09 16.15
CA LEU A 473 22.88 18.49 14.75
C LEU A 473 21.52 18.73 14.06
N LEU A 474 20.39 18.62 14.77
CA LEU A 474 19.07 18.63 14.17
C LEU A 474 18.88 19.74 13.13
N GLU A 475 19.15 20.98 13.49
CA GLU A 475 18.94 22.15 12.61
C GLU A 475 19.85 22.11 11.37
N ARG A 476 21.09 21.65 11.53
CA ARG A 476 22.02 21.54 10.40
C ARG A 476 21.61 20.41 9.47
N LEU A 477 21.25 19.25 10.00
CA LEU A 477 20.78 18.13 9.20
C LEU A 477 19.47 18.47 8.47
N ARG A 478 18.56 19.19 9.13
CA ARG A 478 17.32 19.67 8.52
C ARG A 478 17.62 20.61 7.33
N LEU A 479 18.54 21.56 7.49
CA LEU A 479 18.95 22.45 6.42
C LEU A 479 19.61 21.70 5.25
N HIS A 480 20.51 20.77 5.53
CA HIS A 480 21.16 19.96 4.49
C HIS A 480 20.14 19.06 3.76
N THR A 481 19.22 18.44 4.48
CA THR A 481 18.13 17.65 3.88
C THR A 481 17.26 18.50 2.94
N LEU A 482 16.93 19.71 3.35
CA LEU A 482 16.18 20.65 2.49
C LEU A 482 16.97 20.96 1.20
N ARG A 483 18.26 21.25 1.30
CA ARG A 483 19.14 21.48 0.14
C ARG A 483 19.22 20.27 -0.78
N LEU A 484 19.36 19.05 -0.23
CA LEU A 484 19.37 17.81 -1.02
C LEU A 484 18.06 17.62 -1.78
N LYS A 485 16.93 17.94 -1.13
CA LYS A 485 15.60 17.89 -1.74
C LYS A 485 15.46 18.94 -2.86
N GLU A 486 15.80 20.20 -2.59
CA GLU A 486 15.70 21.30 -3.57
C GLU A 486 16.58 21.06 -4.81
N ASN A 487 17.74 20.44 -4.65
CA ASN A 487 18.60 20.05 -5.76
C ASN A 487 18.17 18.74 -6.45
N GLY A 488 17.06 18.12 -6.04
CA GLY A 488 16.50 16.93 -6.66
C GLY A 488 17.30 15.63 -6.44
N LEU A 489 18.34 15.63 -5.60
CA LEU A 489 19.21 14.46 -5.40
C LEU A 489 18.45 13.28 -4.80
N ILE A 490 17.57 13.54 -3.86
CA ILE A 490 16.74 12.51 -3.21
C ILE A 490 15.78 11.89 -4.22
N GLN A 491 15.13 12.73 -5.05
CA GLN A 491 14.19 12.27 -6.07
C GLN A 491 14.89 11.47 -7.17
N ASN A 492 16.08 11.90 -7.58
CA ASN A 492 16.88 11.18 -8.57
C ASN A 492 17.30 9.80 -8.05
N TYR A 493 17.76 9.71 -6.81
CA TYR A 493 18.11 8.42 -6.21
C TYR A 493 16.90 7.49 -6.08
N LEU A 494 15.75 8.01 -5.67
CA LEU A 494 14.51 7.23 -5.61
C LEU A 494 14.09 6.73 -7.00
N GLY A 495 14.16 7.60 -8.02
CA GLY A 495 13.91 7.24 -9.41
C GLY A 495 14.84 6.13 -9.89
N TYR A 496 16.13 6.21 -9.55
CA TYR A 496 17.12 5.18 -9.86
C TYR A 496 16.81 3.84 -9.18
N LEU A 497 16.34 3.84 -7.91
CA LEU A 497 15.90 2.63 -7.22
C LEU A 497 14.73 1.95 -7.94
N TYR A 498 13.71 2.72 -8.34
CA TYR A 498 12.57 2.20 -9.10
C TYR A 498 12.99 1.66 -10.45
N TRP A 499 13.83 2.39 -11.18
CA TRP A 499 14.34 1.95 -12.48
C TRP A 499 15.12 0.63 -12.38
N LYS A 500 16.06 0.54 -11.44
CA LYS A 500 16.86 -0.68 -11.22
C LYS A 500 16.00 -1.87 -10.79
N ASN A 501 14.99 -1.63 -9.95
CA ASN A 501 14.03 -2.65 -9.54
C ASN A 501 13.17 -3.13 -10.74
N ASN A 502 12.73 -2.22 -11.60
CA ASN A 502 11.96 -2.55 -12.79
C ASN A 502 12.80 -3.38 -13.80
N LEU A 503 14.08 -3.07 -13.98
CA LEU A 503 14.96 -3.83 -14.87
C LEU A 503 15.06 -5.31 -14.48
N LYS A 504 15.07 -5.61 -13.19
CA LYS A 504 15.08 -6.99 -12.70
C LYS A 504 13.85 -7.80 -13.12
N TYR A 505 12.73 -7.12 -13.29
CA TYR A 505 11.44 -7.71 -13.63
C TYR A 505 10.97 -7.37 -15.05
N SER A 506 11.89 -6.95 -15.94
CA SER A 506 11.54 -6.80 -17.35
C SER A 506 11.24 -8.18 -17.91
N PHE A 507 9.98 -8.54 -17.89
CA PHE A 507 9.48 -9.75 -18.53
C PHE A 507 9.63 -9.59 -20.04
N ALA A 508 10.17 -10.62 -20.69
CA ALA A 508 9.92 -10.80 -22.11
C ALA A 508 8.41 -10.74 -22.30
N GLU A 509 7.97 -9.86 -23.15
CA GLU A 509 6.56 -9.70 -23.52
C GLU A 509 6.04 -11.06 -23.98
N ASN A 510 5.41 -11.79 -23.06
CA ASN A 510 4.86 -13.10 -23.39
C ASN A 510 3.70 -12.85 -24.33
N VAL A 511 3.92 -13.13 -25.61
CA VAL A 511 2.88 -13.15 -26.64
C VAL A 511 1.68 -13.87 -26.06
N ARG A 512 0.58 -13.17 -25.96
CA ARG A 512 -0.70 -13.66 -25.42
C ARG A 512 -1.08 -14.92 -26.20
N LYS A 513 -0.97 -16.08 -25.60
CA LYS A 513 -1.41 -17.34 -26.21
C LYS A 513 -2.91 -17.26 -26.40
N SER A 514 -3.35 -17.16 -27.65
CA SER A 514 -4.76 -17.22 -28.00
C SER A 514 -5.33 -18.57 -27.53
N ASN A 515 -6.41 -18.53 -26.81
CA ASN A 515 -7.01 -19.76 -26.25
C ASN A 515 -7.91 -20.41 -27.30
N ILE A 516 -7.30 -21.24 -28.19
CA ILE A 516 -7.98 -21.95 -29.29
C ILE A 516 -8.78 -23.18 -28.77
N ALA A 517 -8.88 -23.36 -27.45
CA ALA A 517 -9.58 -24.52 -26.89
C ALA A 517 -11.10 -24.55 -27.15
N ILE A 518 -11.74 -23.37 -27.32
CA ILE A 518 -13.19 -23.27 -27.47
C ILE A 518 -13.73 -24.04 -28.69
N PRO A 519 -13.19 -23.89 -29.94
CA PRO A 519 -13.64 -24.66 -31.11
C PRO A 519 -13.58 -26.17 -30.87
N TRP A 520 -12.55 -26.66 -30.16
CA TRP A 520 -12.41 -28.09 -29.84
C TRP A 520 -13.51 -28.57 -28.90
N TYR A 521 -13.88 -27.79 -27.86
CA TYR A 521 -15.00 -28.16 -26.98
C TYR A 521 -16.33 -28.19 -27.73
N VAL A 522 -16.58 -27.21 -28.61
CA VAL A 522 -17.81 -27.18 -29.45
C VAL A 522 -17.86 -28.42 -30.35
N LEU A 523 -16.73 -28.79 -30.99
CA LEU A 523 -16.65 -29.97 -31.84
C LEU A 523 -16.92 -31.25 -31.03
N MET A 524 -16.31 -31.39 -29.86
CA MET A 524 -16.52 -32.56 -28.98
C MET A 524 -17.97 -32.69 -28.49
N CYS A 525 -18.61 -31.55 -28.14
CA CYS A 525 -20.02 -31.54 -27.81
C CYS A 525 -20.90 -31.95 -29.01
N GLY A 526 -20.55 -31.47 -30.22
CA GLY A 526 -21.23 -31.85 -31.45
C GLY A 526 -21.14 -33.36 -31.74
N TYR A 527 -19.96 -33.95 -31.61
CA TYR A 527 -19.80 -35.39 -31.75
C TYR A 527 -20.57 -36.17 -30.69
N SER A 528 -20.53 -35.75 -29.43
CA SER A 528 -21.27 -36.43 -28.35
C SER A 528 -22.76 -36.40 -28.59
N THR A 529 -23.33 -35.28 -29.01
CA THR A 529 -24.76 -35.14 -29.35
C THR A 529 -25.14 -36.01 -30.55
N SER A 530 -24.29 -36.04 -31.60
CA SER A 530 -24.52 -36.87 -32.79
C SER A 530 -24.55 -38.36 -32.44
N VAL A 531 -23.62 -38.82 -31.58
CA VAL A 531 -23.60 -40.24 -31.09
C VAL A 531 -24.88 -40.55 -30.30
N VAL A 532 -25.31 -39.65 -29.42
CA VAL A 532 -26.55 -39.83 -28.64
C VAL A 532 -27.76 -39.92 -29.55
N VAL A 533 -27.89 -39.06 -30.56
CA VAL A 533 -28.98 -39.09 -31.54
C VAL A 533 -28.96 -40.42 -32.33
N PHE A 534 -27.79 -40.86 -32.79
CA PHE A 534 -27.62 -42.11 -33.50
C PHE A 534 -28.06 -43.31 -32.66
N VAL A 535 -27.67 -43.36 -31.38
CA VAL A 535 -28.12 -44.43 -30.46
C VAL A 535 -29.63 -44.41 -30.26
N ILE A 536 -30.23 -43.22 -30.14
CA ILE A 536 -31.69 -43.06 -30.03
C ILE A 536 -32.40 -43.57 -31.32
N GLU A 537 -31.88 -43.21 -32.50
CA GLU A 537 -32.43 -43.71 -33.78
C GLU A 537 -32.40 -45.25 -33.86
N ILE A 538 -31.27 -45.88 -33.50
CA ILE A 538 -31.16 -47.33 -33.45
C ILE A 538 -32.16 -47.94 -32.45
N LEU A 539 -32.32 -47.34 -31.28
CA LEU A 539 -33.28 -47.79 -30.28
C LEU A 539 -34.71 -47.68 -30.75
N ILE A 540 -35.07 -46.57 -31.41
CA ILE A 540 -36.41 -46.36 -32.01
C ILE A 540 -36.67 -47.43 -33.10
N GLU A 541 -35.71 -47.66 -33.99
CA GLU A 541 -35.81 -48.65 -35.05
C GLU A 541 -35.94 -50.06 -34.50
N TRP A 542 -35.17 -50.39 -33.47
CA TRP A 542 -35.24 -51.68 -32.78
C TRP A 542 -36.62 -51.88 -32.10
N VAL A 543 -37.15 -50.85 -31.42
CA VAL A 543 -38.48 -50.92 -30.78
C VAL A 543 -39.56 -51.01 -31.87
N TYR A 544 -39.45 -50.24 -32.95
CA TYR A 544 -40.41 -50.30 -34.08
C TYR A 544 -40.42 -51.68 -34.74
N ASN A 545 -39.26 -52.28 -34.98
CA ASN A 545 -39.17 -53.63 -35.54
C ASN A 545 -39.71 -54.68 -34.55
N ARG A 546 -39.50 -54.54 -33.26
CA ARG A 546 -40.07 -55.44 -32.25
C ARG A 546 -41.60 -55.34 -32.16
N THR A 547 -42.15 -54.14 -32.23
CA THR A 547 -43.62 -53.93 -32.25
C THR A 547 -44.25 -54.48 -33.53
N LYS A 548 -43.56 -54.40 -34.68
CA LYS A 548 -43.99 -54.99 -35.95
C LYS A 548 -44.01 -56.51 -35.93
N TYR A 549 -43.09 -57.15 -35.23
CA TYR A 549 -43.10 -58.60 -34.99
C TYR A 549 -44.22 -59.04 -34.04
N PHE A 550 -44.70 -58.22 -33.14
CA PHE A 550 -45.84 -58.51 -32.26
C PHE A 550 -47.21 -58.19 -32.89
N SER A 551 -47.25 -57.51 -33.99
CA SER A 551 -48.48 -57.14 -34.72
C SER A 551 -48.75 -57.94 -35.99
N ILE A 552 -48.20 -59.16 -36.16
CA ILE A 552 -48.61 -60.11 -37.19
C ILE A 552 -49.94 -60.75 -36.73
N PRO A 553 -51.06 -60.38 -37.30
CA PRO A 553 -52.35 -60.96 -36.96
C PRO A 553 -52.39 -62.40 -37.42
N SER A 554 -53.07 -63.23 -36.65
CA SER A 554 -53.44 -64.65 -36.80
C SER A 554 -54.17 -65.00 -38.14
N GLN A 555 -53.85 -64.41 -39.28
CA GLN A 555 -54.44 -64.78 -40.60
C GLN A 555 -53.57 -65.72 -41.41
N VAL A 556 -52.40 -66.13 -41.04
CA VAL A 556 -51.55 -67.06 -41.81
C VAL A 556 -51.75 -68.51 -41.43
N ILE A 557 -52.60 -68.83 -40.45
CA ILE A 557 -52.84 -70.27 -40.00
C ILE A 557 -54.05 -70.86 -40.76
N ARG A 558 -54.81 -70.19 -41.65
CA ARG A 558 -55.92 -70.74 -42.42
C ARG A 558 -55.57 -71.21 -43.83
N HIS A 559 -54.39 -71.08 -44.36
CA HIS A 559 -54.01 -71.43 -45.71
C HIS A 559 -53.18 -72.72 -45.84
N HIS A 560 -53.04 -73.52 -44.77
CA HIS A 560 -52.30 -74.79 -44.82
C HIS A 560 -53.19 -76.03 -44.68
N GLN A 561 -54.51 -75.96 -44.82
CA GLN A 561 -55.43 -77.08 -44.82
C GLN A 561 -56.11 -77.43 -46.13
N ASP A 562 -55.94 -76.76 -47.27
CA ASP A 562 -56.59 -76.99 -48.52
C ASP A 562 -55.69 -77.46 -49.69
N ILE A 563 -54.48 -77.95 -49.47
CA ILE A 563 -53.64 -78.59 -50.49
C ILE A 563 -53.32 -80.00 -50.11
N ARG A 564 -54.40 -80.90 -50.02
CA ARG A 564 -54.28 -82.34 -50.14
C ARG A 564 -55.46 -82.86 -50.93
N ALA A 565 -55.48 -82.57 -52.27
CA ALA A 565 -56.21 -83.32 -53.27
C ALA A 565 -55.86 -82.70 -54.62
N TYR A 566 -54.92 -83.25 -55.30
CA TYR A 566 -54.89 -83.55 -56.72
C TYR A 566 -53.53 -84.07 -57.11
N ASN A 567 -53.50 -85.36 -57.23
CA ASN A 567 -52.44 -86.12 -57.87
C ASN A 567 -52.67 -86.19 -59.36
N VAL A 568 -51.65 -86.51 -60.11
CA VAL A 568 -51.58 -87.17 -61.41
C VAL A 568 -51.51 -86.24 -62.62
N ASP A 569 -50.46 -86.23 -63.28
CA ASP A 569 -49.94 -86.72 -64.52
C ASP A 569 -48.88 -85.81 -65.14
N ALA A 570 -47.71 -86.35 -65.33
CA ALA A 570 -46.66 -85.92 -66.25
C ALA A 570 -47.19 -86.26 -67.72
N PRO A 571 -46.60 -85.91 -68.87
CA PRO A 571 -45.16 -85.91 -69.14
C PRO A 571 -44.66 -84.85 -70.15
N ASN A 572 -43.34 -84.75 -70.28
CA ASN A 572 -42.46 -84.52 -71.40
C ASN A 572 -42.75 -83.30 -72.38
N GLU A 573 -41.92 -82.37 -72.47
CA GLU A 573 -40.85 -82.08 -73.42
C GLU A 573 -40.03 -80.89 -72.94
#